data_62fa987bee0ebeb1d1dc91806fd14948
#
_entry.id   62fa987bee0ebeb1d1dc91806fd14948
#
_cell.length_a   1.000
_cell.length_b   1.000
_cell.length_c   1.000
_cell.angle_alpha   90.00
_cell.angle_beta   90.00
_cell.angle_gamma   90.00
#
_symmetry.space_group_name_H-M   'P 1'
#
loop_
_entity.id
_entity.type
_entity.pdbx_description
1 polymer ?
#
loop_
_entity_poly.entity_id
_entity_poly.type
_entity_poly.pdbx_seq_one_letter_code
_entity_poly.pdbx_strand_id
1 'polypeptide(L)'
;MMLSKRTCAASIRTGTRLGAACAAAVLSACSAAPSALPVQEKFGSTSTYSRLFDATPAETCEASRRALLSQGYLINAARADLVEGRKNFQPEPESHVQMEIRVVCAPDSADGKVSLGFVTALQDRYALKKSNNSASLGVGAIGSVSLPFSSSNDALVKIGSETIDSDVFYERFFDLVKRFLMGVEAEPAAARSK
;
A
#
# COMPACT_ATOMS: atom_id res chain seq x y z
N MET A 1 12.18 -9.17 38.78
CA MET A 1 13.21 -8.80 39.75
C MET A 1 13.57 -7.33 39.53
N MET A 2 13.17 -6.50 40.49
CA MET A 2 13.56 -5.15 40.89
C MET A 2 13.38 -3.96 39.96
N LEU A 3 12.29 -3.24 40.26
CA LEU A 3 12.07 -1.79 39.99
C LEU A 3 13.14 -0.95 40.71
N SER A 4 13.64 0.10 40.04
CA SER A 4 14.29 1.22 40.71
C SER A 4 13.56 2.52 40.34
N LYS A 5 12.73 3.00 41.27
CA LYS A 5 12.17 4.37 41.30
C LYS A 5 13.25 5.31 41.83
N ARG A 6 13.62 6.33 41.05
CA ARG A 6 14.36 7.49 41.58
C ARG A 6 13.41 8.69 41.72
N THR A 7 13.05 8.99 42.93
CA THR A 7 12.39 10.20 43.37
C THR A 7 13.43 11.32 43.50
N CYS A 8 13.24 12.43 42.77
CA CYS A 8 13.93 13.69 43.03
C CYS A 8 13.06 14.55 43.95
N ALA A 9 13.52 14.74 45.16
CA ALA A 9 12.95 15.70 46.13
C ALA A 9 13.55 17.09 45.85
N ALA A 10 12.69 18.08 45.54
CA ALA A 10 13.05 19.49 45.45
C ALA A 10 12.93 20.17 46.80
N SER A 11 14.06 20.70 47.29
CA SER A 11 14.14 21.54 48.46
C SER A 11 13.86 23.01 48.10
N ILE A 12 12.78 23.56 48.64
CA ILE A 12 12.42 24.98 48.54
C ILE A 12 13.20 25.72 49.61
N ARG A 13 14.04 26.69 49.26
CA ARG A 13 14.53 27.73 50.18
C ARG A 13 14.12 29.09 49.67
N THR A 14 13.38 29.75 50.48
CA THR A 14 12.89 31.13 50.43
C THR A 14 14.03 32.13 50.38
N GLY A 15 13.98 33.08 49.46
CA GLY A 15 14.88 34.25 49.43
C GLY A 15 14.28 35.36 48.59
N THR A 16 13.84 36.40 49.27
CA THR A 16 13.10 37.59 48.85
C THR A 16 13.95 38.57 48.04
N ARG A 17 13.34 39.24 47.06
CA ARG A 17 13.50 40.62 46.56
C ARG A 17 14.18 40.84 45.17
N LEU A 18 13.41 41.61 44.43
CA LEU A 18 13.71 42.56 43.33
C LEU A 18 14.35 42.05 42.06
N GLY A 19 13.59 42.25 40.97
CA GLY A 19 14.10 42.23 39.60
C GLY A 19 13.00 41.85 38.62
N ALA A 20 12.13 42.84 38.31
CA ALA A 20 11.26 42.73 37.13
C ALA A 20 12.18 42.79 35.90
N ALA A 21 12.41 41.66 35.24
CA ALA A 21 13.01 41.59 33.91
C ALA A 21 12.56 40.32 33.25
N CYS A 22 11.69 40.45 32.25
CA CYS A 22 11.54 39.68 31.06
C CYS A 22 12.01 38.20 31.08
N ALA A 23 11.20 37.32 31.61
CA ALA A 23 11.33 35.93 31.30
C ALA A 23 10.30 35.56 30.17
N ALA A 24 10.54 36.08 28.98
CA ALA A 24 10.00 35.51 27.78
C ALA A 24 10.77 34.21 27.52
N ALA A 25 10.45 33.16 28.25
CA ALA A 25 10.91 31.81 27.93
C ALA A 25 10.22 31.40 26.64
N VAL A 26 10.91 31.59 25.54
CA VAL A 26 10.60 31.04 24.24
C VAL A 26 10.65 29.51 24.40
N LEU A 27 9.49 28.92 24.58
CA LEU A 27 9.30 27.47 24.41
C LEU A 27 9.47 27.16 22.93
N SER A 28 10.70 27.06 22.48
CA SER A 28 11.04 26.42 21.22
C SER A 28 10.71 24.95 21.36
N ALA A 29 9.43 24.62 21.15
CA ALA A 29 9.04 23.26 20.89
C ALA A 29 9.68 22.84 19.56
N CYS A 30 10.88 22.27 19.64
CA CYS A 30 11.41 21.47 18.54
C CYS A 30 10.46 20.32 18.32
N SER A 31 9.47 20.50 17.47
CA SER A 31 8.76 19.38 16.85
C SER A 31 9.77 18.66 15.95
N ALA A 32 10.52 17.72 16.53
CA ALA A 32 11.27 16.78 15.73
C ALA A 32 10.24 16.05 14.87
N ALA A 33 10.28 16.30 13.55
CA ALA A 33 9.54 15.48 12.61
C ALA A 33 9.90 14.01 12.90
N PRO A 34 8.91 13.10 12.99
CA PRO A 34 9.21 11.70 13.19
C PRO A 34 10.17 11.26 12.08
N SER A 35 11.41 10.94 12.45
CA SER A 35 12.36 10.36 11.51
C SER A 35 11.74 9.07 11.02
N ALA A 36 11.41 8.99 9.73
CA ALA A 36 10.95 7.74 9.12
C ALA A 36 12.03 6.69 9.42
N LEU A 37 11.69 5.71 10.23
CA LEU A 37 12.59 4.59 10.50
C LEU A 37 12.90 3.92 9.16
N PRO A 38 14.17 3.57 8.91
CA PRO A 38 14.52 2.85 7.69
C PRO A 38 13.69 1.58 7.62
N VAL A 39 13.13 1.30 6.44
CA VAL A 39 12.39 0.07 6.18
C VAL A 39 13.33 -1.10 6.49
N GLN A 40 12.96 -1.89 7.49
CA GLN A 40 13.74 -3.04 7.93
C GLN A 40 13.07 -4.31 7.44
N GLU A 41 13.71 -4.98 6.48
CA GLU A 41 13.27 -6.28 5.99
C GLU A 41 13.46 -7.34 7.08
N LYS A 42 12.40 -8.14 7.33
CA LYS A 42 12.40 -9.23 8.29
C LYS A 42 12.10 -10.53 7.57
N PHE A 43 13.13 -11.28 7.19
CA PHE A 43 12.99 -12.62 6.61
C PHE A 43 12.56 -13.63 7.68
N GLY A 44 11.30 -13.56 8.13
CA GLY A 44 10.80 -14.34 9.27
C GLY A 44 9.85 -15.47 8.92
N SER A 45 8.95 -15.28 7.96
CA SER A 45 7.93 -16.27 7.60
C SER A 45 8.03 -16.63 6.12
N THR A 46 8.03 -17.92 5.82
CA THR A 46 7.98 -18.43 4.44
C THR A 46 6.55 -18.60 3.95
N SER A 47 5.54 -18.58 4.83
CA SER A 47 4.17 -18.99 4.52
C SER A 47 3.23 -17.86 4.11
N THR A 48 3.54 -16.61 4.46
CA THR A 48 2.64 -15.47 4.15
C THR A 48 2.45 -15.31 2.65
N TYR A 49 3.54 -15.33 1.89
CA TYR A 49 3.54 -15.04 0.45
C TYR A 49 3.60 -16.30 -0.42
N SER A 50 3.54 -17.49 0.17
CA SER A 50 3.62 -18.76 -0.57
C SER A 50 2.72 -19.84 -0.02
N ARG A 51 2.26 -20.74 -0.90
CA ARG A 51 1.42 -21.88 -0.54
C ARG A 51 1.73 -23.07 -1.42
N LEU A 52 1.77 -24.25 -0.80
CA LEU A 52 1.91 -25.53 -1.48
C LEU A 52 0.56 -26.00 -2.03
N PHE A 53 0.56 -26.53 -3.24
CA PHE A 53 -0.61 -27.09 -3.92
C PHE A 53 -0.29 -28.48 -4.48
N ASP A 54 -1.23 -29.44 -4.29
CA ASP A 54 -1.18 -30.77 -4.92
C ASP A 54 -1.65 -30.66 -6.39
N ALA A 55 -0.88 -29.93 -7.18
CA ALA A 55 -1.15 -29.65 -8.58
C ALA A 55 0.15 -29.24 -9.27
N THR A 56 0.23 -29.43 -10.57
CA THR A 56 1.37 -28.95 -11.35
C THR A 56 1.46 -27.42 -11.35
N PRO A 57 2.65 -26.83 -11.61
CA PRO A 57 2.79 -25.38 -11.74
C PRO A 57 1.79 -24.76 -12.72
N ALA A 58 1.57 -25.42 -13.87
CA ALA A 58 0.66 -24.94 -14.89
C ALA A 58 -0.81 -24.92 -14.41
N GLU A 59 -1.25 -25.97 -13.70
CA GLU A 59 -2.61 -26.03 -13.13
C GLU A 59 -2.78 -24.99 -12.03
N THR A 60 -1.78 -24.80 -11.17
CA THR A 60 -1.81 -23.79 -10.10
C THR A 60 -1.87 -22.38 -10.66
N CYS A 61 -1.09 -22.07 -11.69
CA CYS A 61 -1.15 -20.78 -12.36
C CYS A 61 -2.48 -20.58 -13.12
N GLU A 62 -3.02 -21.61 -13.76
CA GLU A 62 -4.34 -21.51 -14.40
C GLU A 62 -5.45 -21.29 -13.37
N ALA A 63 -5.43 -21.98 -12.23
CA ALA A 63 -6.36 -21.75 -11.14
C ALA A 63 -6.23 -20.32 -10.57
N SER A 64 -5.00 -19.83 -10.42
CA SER A 64 -4.72 -18.46 -10.00
C SER A 64 -5.26 -17.42 -10.99
N ARG A 65 -5.13 -17.67 -12.29
CA ARG A 65 -5.71 -16.84 -13.35
C ARG A 65 -7.23 -16.76 -13.22
N ARG A 66 -7.89 -17.90 -13.04
CA ARG A 66 -9.34 -17.96 -12.83
C ARG A 66 -9.76 -17.25 -11.55
N ALA A 67 -9.00 -17.41 -10.46
CA ALA A 67 -9.22 -16.71 -9.21
C ALA A 67 -9.19 -15.18 -9.41
N LEU A 68 -8.17 -14.66 -10.08
CA LEU A 68 -8.07 -13.22 -10.39
C LEU A 68 -9.22 -12.74 -11.28
N LEU A 69 -9.55 -13.46 -12.34
CA LEU A 69 -10.67 -13.13 -13.22
C LEU A 69 -12.00 -13.08 -12.46
N SER A 70 -12.25 -14.05 -11.55
CA SER A 70 -13.48 -14.09 -10.74
C SER A 70 -13.63 -12.88 -9.81
N GLN A 71 -12.52 -12.22 -9.47
CA GLN A 71 -12.50 -11.01 -8.65
C GLN A 71 -12.45 -9.72 -9.49
N GLY A 72 -12.56 -9.81 -10.81
CA GLY A 72 -12.61 -8.68 -11.72
C GLY A 72 -11.23 -8.06 -12.01
N TYR A 73 -10.16 -8.83 -11.89
CA TYR A 73 -8.84 -8.41 -12.34
C TYR A 73 -8.72 -8.54 -13.87
N LEU A 74 -8.04 -7.58 -14.46
CA LEU A 74 -7.59 -7.64 -15.87
C LEU A 74 -6.25 -8.39 -15.89
N ILE A 75 -6.17 -9.45 -16.69
CA ILE A 75 -4.93 -10.23 -16.81
C ILE A 75 -3.99 -9.55 -17.79
N ASN A 76 -2.79 -9.19 -17.32
CA ASN A 76 -1.74 -8.55 -18.10
C ASN A 76 -0.77 -9.58 -18.71
N ALA A 77 -0.49 -10.64 -17.96
CA ALA A 77 0.35 -11.75 -18.43
C ALA A 77 -0.19 -13.08 -17.89
N ALA A 78 -0.14 -14.12 -18.73
CA ALA A 78 -0.49 -15.48 -18.33
C ALA A 78 0.45 -16.45 -19.06
N ARG A 79 1.25 -17.18 -18.30
CA ARG A 79 2.14 -18.25 -18.74
C ARG A 79 1.94 -19.46 -17.83
N ALA A 80 2.54 -20.59 -18.17
CA ALA A 80 2.43 -21.81 -17.36
C ALA A 80 3.02 -21.65 -15.94
N ASP A 81 3.92 -20.70 -15.75
CA ASP A 81 4.67 -20.44 -14.52
C ASP A 81 4.40 -19.07 -13.89
N LEU A 82 3.64 -18.20 -14.56
CA LEU A 82 3.43 -16.82 -14.12
C LEU A 82 2.05 -16.32 -14.53
N VAL A 83 1.38 -15.64 -13.58
CA VAL A 83 0.16 -14.87 -13.85
C VAL A 83 0.30 -13.49 -13.25
N GLU A 84 -0.05 -12.46 -14.01
CA GLU A 84 -0.13 -11.07 -13.54
C GLU A 84 -1.51 -10.50 -13.85
N GLY A 85 -2.10 -9.88 -12.85
CA GLY A 85 -3.38 -9.21 -13.00
C GLY A 85 -3.42 -7.89 -12.24
N ARG A 86 -4.15 -6.93 -12.80
CA ARG A 86 -4.36 -5.61 -12.19
C ARG A 86 -5.83 -5.29 -12.06
N LYS A 87 -6.15 -4.49 -11.04
CA LYS A 87 -7.50 -3.96 -10.81
C LYS A 87 -7.39 -2.53 -10.31
N ASN A 88 -8.23 -1.66 -10.84
CA ASN A 88 -8.28 -0.26 -10.46
C ASN A 88 -9.48 0.00 -9.54
N PHE A 89 -9.27 0.87 -8.56
CA PHE A 89 -10.28 1.30 -7.61
C PHE A 89 -10.27 2.83 -7.56
N GLN A 90 -11.43 3.41 -7.32
CA GLN A 90 -11.58 4.84 -7.08
C GLN A 90 -12.37 5.05 -5.80
N PRO A 91 -11.70 4.98 -4.62
CA PRO A 91 -12.38 5.14 -3.33
C PRO A 91 -12.97 6.54 -3.14
N GLU A 92 -12.34 7.56 -3.75
CA GLU A 92 -12.75 8.96 -3.70
C GLU A 92 -12.57 9.63 -5.08
N PRO A 93 -13.26 10.75 -5.39
CA PRO A 93 -13.24 11.36 -6.71
C PRO A 93 -11.85 11.73 -7.25
N GLU A 94 -10.89 12.08 -6.38
CA GLU A 94 -9.52 12.49 -6.76
C GLU A 94 -8.46 11.45 -6.35
N SER A 95 -8.88 10.31 -5.76
CA SER A 95 -8.00 9.24 -5.28
C SER A 95 -8.17 8.00 -6.14
N HIS A 96 -7.12 7.59 -6.81
CA HIS A 96 -7.11 6.38 -7.62
C HIS A 96 -6.11 5.38 -7.03
N VAL A 97 -6.55 4.14 -6.91
CA VAL A 97 -5.73 3.02 -6.40
C VAL A 97 -5.69 1.93 -7.45
N GLN A 98 -4.50 1.45 -7.75
CA GLN A 98 -4.29 0.27 -8.59
C GLN A 98 -3.69 -0.83 -7.74
N MET A 99 -4.28 -2.00 -7.79
CA MET A 99 -3.73 -3.22 -7.21
C MET A 99 -3.22 -4.11 -8.33
N GLU A 100 -1.96 -4.54 -8.20
CA GLU A 100 -1.34 -5.50 -9.08
C GLU A 100 -0.97 -6.76 -8.29
N ILE A 101 -1.38 -7.93 -8.79
CA ILE A 101 -1.07 -9.22 -8.18
C ILE A 101 -0.25 -10.02 -9.19
N ARG A 102 0.90 -10.51 -8.72
CA ARG A 102 1.79 -11.41 -9.44
C ARG A 102 1.80 -12.75 -8.73
N VAL A 103 1.56 -13.81 -9.48
CA VAL A 103 1.66 -15.20 -9.01
C VAL A 103 2.72 -15.92 -9.81
N VAL A 104 3.67 -16.52 -9.13
CA VAL A 104 4.71 -17.38 -9.73
C VAL A 104 4.49 -18.80 -9.22
N CYS A 105 4.41 -19.77 -10.13
CA CYS A 105 4.16 -21.17 -9.81
C CYS A 105 5.42 -21.98 -10.12
N ALA A 106 6.08 -22.47 -9.08
CA ALA A 106 7.30 -23.24 -9.18
C ALA A 106 7.06 -24.72 -8.82
N PRO A 107 7.72 -25.69 -9.48
CA PRO A 107 7.64 -27.09 -9.04
C PRO A 107 8.32 -27.25 -7.68
N ASP A 108 7.69 -28.00 -6.77
CA ASP A 108 8.22 -28.32 -5.45
C ASP A 108 8.64 -29.79 -5.35
N SER A 109 8.14 -30.65 -6.23
CA SER A 109 8.48 -32.07 -6.30
C SER A 109 9.23 -32.42 -7.60
N ALA A 110 10.07 -33.45 -7.54
CA ALA A 110 10.84 -33.92 -8.69
C ALA A 110 9.97 -34.48 -9.83
N ASP A 111 8.76 -34.97 -9.50
CA ASP A 111 7.78 -35.46 -10.46
C ASP A 111 6.87 -34.35 -11.03
N GLY A 112 7.04 -33.12 -10.55
CA GLY A 112 6.29 -31.94 -10.98
C GLY A 112 4.80 -31.95 -10.62
N LYS A 113 4.34 -32.86 -9.77
CA LYS A 113 2.92 -32.97 -9.37
C LYS A 113 2.53 -32.05 -8.22
N VAL A 114 3.51 -31.52 -7.52
CA VAL A 114 3.33 -30.55 -6.43
C VAL A 114 4.00 -29.26 -6.81
N SER A 115 3.34 -28.16 -6.58
CA SER A 115 3.87 -26.82 -6.87
C SER A 115 3.77 -25.89 -5.68
N LEU A 116 4.69 -24.94 -5.65
CA LEU A 116 4.68 -23.81 -4.72
C LEU A 116 4.23 -22.55 -5.48
N GLY A 117 3.11 -21.98 -5.04
CA GLY A 117 2.62 -20.71 -5.56
C GLY A 117 3.14 -19.57 -4.70
N PHE A 118 3.93 -18.65 -5.30
CA PHE A 118 4.38 -17.40 -4.67
C PHE A 118 3.49 -16.28 -5.16
N VAL A 119 3.01 -15.45 -4.24
CA VAL A 119 2.12 -14.33 -4.54
C VAL A 119 2.68 -13.03 -3.99
N THR A 120 2.72 -12.01 -4.83
CA THR A 120 3.04 -10.63 -4.42
C THR A 120 1.90 -9.72 -4.85
N ALA A 121 1.39 -8.90 -3.93
CA ALA A 121 0.38 -7.89 -4.23
C ALA A 121 0.95 -6.50 -3.94
N LEU A 122 0.89 -5.62 -4.95
CA LEU A 122 1.30 -4.23 -4.86
C LEU A 122 0.08 -3.33 -4.92
N GLN A 123 0.04 -2.31 -4.08
CA GLN A 123 -0.96 -1.26 -4.11
C GLN A 123 -0.30 0.07 -4.47
N ASP A 124 -0.63 0.60 -5.64
CA ASP A 124 -0.20 1.89 -6.11
C ASP A 124 -1.29 2.93 -5.88
N ARG A 125 -0.91 4.08 -5.34
CA ARG A 125 -1.82 5.23 -5.15
C ARG A 125 -1.45 6.34 -6.11
N TYR A 126 -2.47 6.91 -6.75
CA TYR A 126 -2.34 8.02 -7.67
C TYR A 126 -3.22 9.18 -7.21
N ALA A 127 -2.72 10.40 -7.33
CA ALA A 127 -3.48 11.62 -7.12
C ALA A 127 -3.52 12.46 -8.39
N LEU A 128 -4.60 13.20 -8.54
CA LEU A 128 -4.75 14.15 -9.64
C LEU A 128 -3.91 15.40 -9.34
N LYS A 129 -2.87 15.65 -10.15
CA LYS A 129 -2.09 16.88 -10.08
C LYS A 129 -2.72 17.92 -11.01
N LYS A 130 -3.36 18.93 -10.43
CA LYS A 130 -3.86 20.11 -11.16
C LYS A 130 -2.67 21.02 -11.45
N SER A 131 -2.33 21.21 -12.71
CA SER A 131 -1.33 22.19 -13.11
C SER A 131 -1.98 23.54 -13.38
N ASN A 132 -1.81 24.48 -12.44
CA ASN A 132 -2.22 25.86 -12.63
C ASN A 132 -1.19 26.57 -13.53
N ASN A 133 -1.28 26.38 -14.83
CA ASN A 133 -0.52 27.17 -15.80
C ASN A 133 -1.21 28.50 -16.02
N SER A 134 -1.03 29.47 -15.11
CA SER A 134 -1.33 30.86 -15.38
C SER A 134 -0.17 31.46 -16.18
N ALA A 135 -0.25 31.45 -17.50
CA ALA A 135 0.66 32.21 -18.34
C ALA A 135 0.29 33.69 -18.24
N SER A 136 1.03 34.48 -17.48
CA SER A 136 0.93 35.93 -17.49
C SER A 136 1.71 36.47 -18.68
N LEU A 137 1.02 36.86 -19.74
CA LEU A 137 1.58 37.66 -20.82
C LEU A 137 1.67 39.11 -20.32
N GLY A 138 2.85 39.52 -19.91
CA GLY A 138 3.17 40.92 -19.61
C GLY A 138 3.18 41.73 -20.89
N VAL A 139 2.08 42.48 -21.17
CA VAL A 139 2.10 43.54 -22.19
C VAL A 139 2.49 44.81 -21.47
N GLY A 140 3.69 45.31 -21.77
CA GLY A 140 4.18 46.57 -21.20
C GLY A 140 3.23 47.70 -21.42
N ALA A 141 3.05 48.53 -20.39
CA ALA A 141 2.46 49.88 -20.34
C ALA A 141 0.94 50.02 -20.18
N ILE A 142 0.06 49.03 -20.40
CA ILE A 142 -1.39 49.22 -20.25
C ILE A 142 -2.09 48.01 -19.59
N GLY A 143 -1.73 47.68 -18.33
CA GLY A 143 -2.46 46.71 -17.55
C GLY A 143 -2.24 45.22 -17.97
N SER A 144 -1.97 44.36 -17.01
CA SER A 144 -1.89 42.92 -17.21
C SER A 144 -3.31 42.33 -17.30
N VAL A 145 -3.68 41.76 -18.45
CA VAL A 145 -4.88 40.95 -18.59
C VAL A 145 -4.45 39.47 -18.42
N SER A 146 -4.76 38.87 -17.29
CA SER A 146 -4.61 37.44 -17.09
C SER A 146 -5.82 36.73 -17.71
N LEU A 147 -5.62 36.12 -18.87
CA LEU A 147 -6.60 35.22 -19.46
C LEU A 147 -6.39 33.84 -18.82
N PRO A 148 -7.39 33.25 -18.15
CA PRO A 148 -7.30 31.89 -17.70
C PRO A 148 -7.40 30.96 -18.92
N PHE A 149 -6.27 30.55 -19.47
CA PHE A 149 -6.24 29.41 -20.37
C PHE A 149 -6.41 28.17 -19.53
N SER A 150 -7.62 27.65 -19.44
CA SER A 150 -7.91 26.34 -18.85
C SER A 150 -7.54 25.23 -19.85
N SER A 151 -6.24 25.04 -20.10
CA SER A 151 -5.75 23.76 -20.53
C SER A 151 -5.56 22.93 -19.26
N SER A 152 -6.58 22.19 -18.86
CA SER A 152 -6.50 21.24 -17.75
C SER A 152 -5.57 20.10 -18.15
N ASN A 153 -4.27 20.31 -17.99
CA ASN A 153 -3.29 19.21 -18.02
C ASN A 153 -3.33 18.48 -16.66
N ASP A 154 -4.52 17.98 -16.33
CA ASP A 154 -4.68 17.15 -15.15
C ASP A 154 -3.98 15.82 -15.40
N ALA A 155 -2.93 15.53 -14.66
CA ALA A 155 -2.17 14.30 -14.77
C ALA A 155 -2.33 13.47 -13.49
N LEU A 156 -2.62 12.18 -13.65
CA LEU A 156 -2.54 11.22 -12.56
C LEU A 156 -1.05 10.96 -12.25
N VAL A 157 -0.63 11.32 -11.05
CA VAL A 157 0.73 11.11 -10.58
C VAL A 157 0.73 10.05 -9.50
N LYS A 158 1.62 9.06 -9.63
CA LYS A 158 1.84 8.05 -8.60
C LYS A 158 2.47 8.71 -7.38
N ILE A 159 1.77 8.64 -6.24
CA ILE A 159 2.17 9.27 -4.98
C ILE A 159 2.66 8.26 -3.94
N GLY A 160 2.42 6.98 -4.15
CA GLY A 160 2.86 5.91 -3.26
C GLY A 160 2.75 4.55 -3.90
N SER A 161 3.53 3.62 -3.39
CA SER A 161 3.51 2.20 -3.72
C SER A 161 3.84 1.42 -2.46
N GLU A 162 3.05 0.41 -2.15
CA GLU A 162 3.30 -0.46 -1.01
C GLU A 162 2.97 -1.92 -1.35
N THR A 163 3.71 -2.85 -0.77
CA THR A 163 3.36 -4.27 -0.83
C THR A 163 2.32 -4.55 0.24
N ILE A 164 1.26 -5.28 -0.12
CA ILE A 164 0.28 -5.76 0.85
C ILE A 164 0.96 -6.83 1.72
N ASP A 165 0.92 -6.65 3.04
CA ASP A 165 1.54 -7.54 4.03
C ASP A 165 0.51 -8.31 4.88
N SER A 166 -0.79 -8.16 4.58
CA SER A 166 -1.87 -8.78 5.32
C SER A 166 -1.95 -10.29 5.08
N ASP A 167 -1.64 -11.09 6.11
CA ASP A 167 -1.80 -12.56 6.06
C ASP A 167 -3.21 -12.98 5.63
N VAL A 168 -4.25 -12.30 6.13
CA VAL A 168 -5.65 -12.58 5.80
C VAL A 168 -5.94 -12.38 4.30
N PHE A 169 -5.29 -11.41 3.66
CA PHE A 169 -5.42 -11.20 2.23
C PHE A 169 -4.88 -12.39 1.45
N TYR A 170 -3.66 -12.85 1.78
CA TYR A 170 -3.03 -13.98 1.10
C TYR A 170 -3.72 -15.30 1.37
N GLU A 171 -4.15 -15.56 2.60
CA GLU A 171 -4.94 -16.75 2.94
C GLU A 171 -6.23 -16.83 2.09
N ARG A 172 -6.99 -15.76 2.00
CA ARG A 172 -8.21 -15.72 1.20
C ARG A 172 -7.94 -15.92 -0.29
N PHE A 173 -6.84 -15.38 -0.79
CA PHE A 173 -6.44 -15.58 -2.18
C PHE A 173 -6.07 -17.05 -2.42
N PHE A 174 -5.25 -17.65 -1.59
CA PHE A 174 -4.85 -19.06 -1.71
C PHE A 174 -6.05 -20.01 -1.57
N ASP A 175 -6.99 -19.73 -0.68
CA ASP A 175 -8.22 -20.50 -0.56
C ASP A 175 -9.08 -20.40 -1.83
N LEU A 176 -9.10 -19.25 -2.47
CA LEU A 176 -9.80 -19.08 -3.74
C LEU A 176 -9.13 -19.89 -4.86
N VAL A 177 -7.81 -19.86 -4.96
CA VAL A 177 -7.03 -20.69 -5.90
C VAL A 177 -7.31 -22.16 -5.68
N LYS A 178 -7.30 -22.62 -4.43
CA LYS A 178 -7.62 -24.02 -4.07
C LYS A 178 -9.03 -24.44 -4.53
N ARG A 179 -10.02 -23.56 -4.40
CA ARG A 179 -11.38 -23.85 -4.91
C ARG A 179 -11.39 -24.06 -6.42
N PHE A 180 -10.67 -23.23 -7.17
CA PHE A 180 -10.58 -23.39 -8.63
C PHE A 180 -9.79 -24.65 -9.03
N LEU A 181 -8.80 -25.08 -8.26
CA LEU A 181 -8.12 -26.37 -8.46
C LEU A 181 -9.05 -27.55 -8.25
N MET A 182 -9.94 -27.49 -7.23
CA MET A 182 -10.90 -28.56 -6.94
C MET A 182 -12.13 -28.55 -7.86
N GLY A 183 -12.22 -27.62 -8.81
CA GLY A 183 -13.39 -27.48 -9.69
C GLY A 183 -14.66 -26.96 -8.99
N VAL A 184 -14.55 -26.45 -7.76
CA VAL A 184 -15.66 -25.83 -7.05
C VAL A 184 -15.80 -24.39 -7.53
N GLU A 185 -16.77 -24.15 -8.39
CA GLU A 185 -17.15 -22.80 -8.80
C GLU A 185 -17.47 -21.96 -7.56
N ALA A 186 -16.93 -20.75 -7.49
CA ALA A 186 -17.17 -19.86 -6.35
C ALA A 186 -18.68 -19.56 -6.27
N GLU A 187 -19.34 -20.03 -5.22
CA GLU A 187 -20.72 -19.68 -4.92
C GLU A 187 -20.84 -18.15 -4.79
N PRO A 188 -21.78 -17.51 -5.51
CA PRO A 188 -21.90 -16.06 -5.53
C PRO A 188 -22.10 -15.53 -4.12
N ALA A 189 -21.35 -14.49 -3.74
CA ALA A 189 -21.34 -13.86 -2.41
C ALA A 189 -22.71 -13.33 -1.93
N ALA A 190 -23.73 -13.34 -2.79
CA ALA A 190 -25.08 -12.89 -2.49
C ALA A 190 -25.89 -13.82 -1.56
N ALA A 191 -25.42 -15.03 -1.28
CA ALA A 191 -26.15 -15.99 -0.43
C ALA A 191 -25.87 -15.85 1.08
N ARG A 192 -24.99 -14.95 1.52
CA ARG A 192 -24.60 -14.80 2.94
C ARG A 192 -25.27 -13.65 3.69
N SER A 193 -26.24 -12.97 3.09
CA SER A 193 -27.04 -11.94 3.78
C SER A 193 -28.47 -12.44 4.02
N LYS A 194 -28.65 -13.32 5.01
CA LYS A 194 -29.92 -13.56 5.69
C LYS A 194 -29.66 -13.77 7.18
#